data_80910d2e4f7de31f7e7850f22f95744d
#
_entry.id   80910d2e4f7de31f7e7850f22f95744d
#
_cell.length_a   1.000
_cell.length_b   1.000
_cell.length_c   1.000
_cell.angle_alpha   90.00
_cell.angle_beta   90.00
_cell.angle_gamma   90.00
#
_symmetry.space_group_name_H-M   'P 1'
#
loop_
_entity.id
_entity.type
_entity.pdbx_description
1 polymer ?
#
loop_
_entity_poly.entity_id
_entity_poly.type
_entity_poly.pdbx_seq_one_letter_code
_entity_poly.pdbx_strand_id
1 'polypeptide(L)'
;FYVKRENVVDAAEAIVTTQRDHGNRTERKNARMKYTVQTMGIDAFRAEVQRRLPGIETFPAKELKFDTVEDHLGWHEQGDGKLYCAVYVSMGRIVDKENGPQYRSAFAELACTLDLPYIITPNTNVIIADIAPEQKDAVDAILAKHQVPHADGMTATRRVAHACVALPTCGLSLSESERALPGVLDEFDTILRELGLENDPILVRMTGCPNGCGRPYNADFGFVGRAPNKYALFVGGSIAGDRLAGLEQKVVIRGDISATVRPYLEA
;
A
#
# COMPACT_ATOMS: atom_id res chain seq x y z
N PHE A 1 20.64 -3.20 -10.91
CA PHE A 1 20.71 -3.16 -12.39
C PHE A 1 19.32 -3.21 -13.00
N TYR A 2 19.20 -2.84 -14.27
CA TYR A 2 18.00 -2.98 -15.10
C TYR A 2 18.18 -4.10 -16.10
N VAL A 3 17.07 -4.70 -16.48
CA VAL A 3 16.93 -5.58 -17.65
C VAL A 3 15.81 -5.04 -18.53
N LYS A 4 15.79 -5.42 -19.81
CA LYS A 4 14.66 -5.13 -20.69
C LYS A 4 13.41 -5.86 -20.22
N ARG A 5 12.22 -5.35 -20.55
CA ARG A 5 10.92 -5.88 -20.11
C ARG A 5 10.76 -7.38 -20.40
N GLU A 6 11.17 -7.80 -21.59
CA GLU A 6 11.13 -9.20 -22.03
C GLU A 6 11.95 -10.15 -21.16
N ASN A 7 13.00 -9.64 -20.48
CA ASN A 7 13.93 -10.42 -19.66
C ASN A 7 13.64 -10.38 -18.14
N VAL A 8 12.50 -9.78 -17.74
CA VAL A 8 12.17 -9.63 -16.31
C VAL A 8 11.96 -10.98 -15.63
N VAL A 9 11.35 -11.95 -16.32
CA VAL A 9 11.10 -13.29 -15.78
C VAL A 9 12.41 -14.04 -15.58
N ASP A 10 13.30 -13.98 -16.57
CA ASP A 10 14.62 -14.63 -16.49
C ASP A 10 15.46 -14.04 -15.35
N ALA A 11 15.41 -12.70 -15.18
CA ALA A 11 16.08 -12.03 -14.08
C ALA A 11 15.52 -12.44 -12.72
N ALA A 12 14.20 -12.57 -12.60
CA ALA A 12 13.56 -13.07 -11.38
C ALA A 12 13.96 -14.52 -11.06
N GLU A 13 13.97 -15.39 -12.07
CA GLU A 13 14.43 -16.78 -11.93
C GLU A 13 15.90 -16.85 -11.50
N ALA A 14 16.77 -16.06 -12.09
CA ALA A 14 18.17 -15.98 -11.71
C ALA A 14 18.37 -15.57 -10.25
N ILE A 15 17.57 -14.60 -9.75
CA ILE A 15 17.59 -14.16 -8.35
C ILE A 15 17.10 -15.29 -7.43
N VAL A 16 15.96 -15.90 -7.76
CA VAL A 16 15.36 -16.98 -6.95
C VAL A 16 16.28 -18.20 -6.89
N THR A 17 16.88 -18.58 -8.02
CA THR A 17 17.81 -19.73 -8.06
C THR A 17 19.13 -19.43 -7.36
N THR A 18 19.60 -18.19 -7.37
CA THR A 18 20.73 -17.76 -6.53
C THR A 18 20.40 -17.93 -5.05
N GLN A 19 19.23 -17.44 -4.61
CA GLN A 19 18.77 -17.66 -3.23
C GLN A 19 18.58 -19.13 -2.89
N ARG A 20 18.05 -19.95 -3.82
CA ARG A 20 17.89 -21.39 -3.63
C ARG A 20 19.22 -22.09 -3.32
N ASP A 21 20.26 -21.74 -4.06
CA ASP A 21 21.54 -22.46 -4.02
C ASP A 21 22.49 -21.94 -2.93
N HIS A 22 22.40 -20.65 -2.59
CA HIS A 22 23.29 -19.99 -1.62
C HIS A 22 22.61 -19.60 -0.30
N GLY A 23 21.27 -19.73 -0.22
CA GLY A 23 20.52 -19.39 0.98
C GLY A 23 20.75 -20.37 2.13
N ASN A 24 20.68 -19.85 3.36
CA ASN A 24 20.80 -20.69 4.56
C ASN A 24 19.57 -21.59 4.71
N ARG A 25 19.78 -22.92 4.64
CA ARG A 25 18.74 -23.94 4.79
C ARG A 25 18.73 -24.62 6.15
N THR A 26 19.77 -24.44 6.94
CA THR A 26 19.92 -25.07 8.26
C THR A 26 19.25 -24.21 9.35
N GLU A 27 19.37 -22.89 9.26
CA GLU A 27 18.76 -21.94 10.20
C GLU A 27 17.58 -21.22 9.58
N ARG A 28 16.36 -21.68 9.84
CA ARG A 28 15.13 -21.11 9.25
C ARG A 28 14.97 -19.60 9.47
N LYS A 29 15.38 -19.08 10.63
CA LYS A 29 15.32 -17.62 10.90
C LYS A 29 16.21 -16.80 9.98
N ASN A 30 17.26 -17.40 9.40
CA ASN A 30 18.22 -16.79 8.50
C ASN A 30 18.00 -17.19 7.03
N ALA A 31 16.89 -17.83 6.68
CA ALA A 31 16.62 -18.36 5.34
C ALA A 31 16.18 -17.29 4.31
N ARG A 32 15.87 -16.06 4.73
CA ARG A 32 15.42 -14.99 3.83
C ARG A 32 16.58 -14.43 3.01
N MET A 33 16.31 -14.03 1.78
CA MET A 33 17.30 -13.50 0.83
C MET A 33 18.19 -12.39 1.39
N LYS A 34 17.64 -11.51 2.24
CA LYS A 34 18.43 -10.44 2.89
C LYS A 34 19.65 -10.98 3.65
N TYR A 35 19.54 -12.13 4.28
CA TYR A 35 20.67 -12.77 4.99
C TYR A 35 21.68 -13.38 4.03
N THR A 36 21.22 -13.92 2.90
CA THR A 36 22.12 -14.40 1.83
C THR A 36 22.91 -13.24 1.25
N VAL A 37 22.26 -12.11 0.94
CA VAL A 37 22.93 -10.89 0.48
C VAL A 37 23.92 -10.36 1.53
N GLN A 38 23.53 -10.37 2.82
CA GLN A 38 24.40 -9.94 3.91
C GLN A 38 25.65 -10.81 4.03
N THR A 39 25.51 -12.13 3.87
CA THR A 39 26.61 -13.11 4.01
C THR A 39 27.53 -13.11 2.80
N MET A 40 26.98 -13.06 1.58
CA MET A 40 27.75 -13.05 0.35
C MET A 40 28.37 -11.67 0.04
N GLY A 41 27.74 -10.62 0.46
CA GLY A 41 27.95 -9.25 -0.04
C GLY A 41 27.19 -8.99 -1.33
N ILE A 42 26.77 -7.73 -1.52
CA ILE A 42 25.90 -7.34 -2.65
C ILE A 42 26.58 -7.55 -4.01
N ASP A 43 27.86 -7.33 -4.11
CA ASP A 43 28.58 -7.46 -5.38
C ASP A 43 28.75 -8.92 -5.79
N ALA A 44 29.07 -9.81 -4.86
CA ALA A 44 29.13 -11.25 -5.12
C ALA A 44 27.75 -11.81 -5.47
N PHE A 45 26.71 -11.36 -4.79
CA PHE A 45 25.32 -11.74 -5.11
C PHE A 45 24.95 -11.30 -6.53
N ARG A 46 25.24 -10.05 -6.90
CA ARG A 46 25.02 -9.54 -8.28
C ARG A 46 25.78 -10.34 -9.33
N ALA A 47 27.05 -10.61 -9.09
CA ALA A 47 27.87 -11.37 -10.02
C ALA A 47 27.30 -12.76 -10.26
N GLU A 48 26.82 -13.45 -9.21
CA GLU A 48 26.19 -14.74 -9.34
C GLU A 48 24.86 -14.69 -10.09
N VAL A 49 24.01 -13.66 -9.84
CA VAL A 49 22.79 -13.45 -10.63
C VAL A 49 23.09 -13.20 -12.10
N GLN A 50 24.11 -12.36 -12.42
CA GLN A 50 24.50 -12.09 -13.79
C GLN A 50 25.06 -13.34 -14.49
N ARG A 51 25.81 -14.19 -13.77
CA ARG A 51 26.31 -15.47 -14.32
C ARG A 51 25.16 -16.39 -14.75
N ARG A 52 23.97 -16.26 -14.11
CA ARG A 52 22.76 -17.03 -14.44
C ARG A 52 21.91 -16.40 -15.55
N LEU A 53 22.35 -15.28 -16.13
CA LEU A 53 21.70 -14.56 -17.22
C LEU A 53 22.53 -14.59 -18.49
N PRO A 54 22.88 -15.76 -19.05
CA PRO A 54 23.72 -15.82 -20.24
C PRO A 54 23.03 -15.16 -21.44
N GLY A 55 23.71 -14.21 -22.09
CA GLY A 55 23.18 -13.51 -23.26
C GLY A 55 22.15 -12.41 -22.94
N ILE A 56 21.82 -12.18 -21.67
CA ILE A 56 20.93 -11.11 -21.25
C ILE A 56 21.76 -9.91 -20.81
N GLU A 57 21.57 -8.81 -21.50
CA GLU A 57 22.23 -7.53 -21.17
C GLU A 57 21.60 -6.93 -19.89
N THR A 58 22.48 -6.51 -18.97
CA THR A 58 22.09 -5.80 -17.76
C THR A 58 22.63 -4.38 -17.79
N PHE A 59 21.84 -3.42 -17.32
CA PHE A 59 22.19 -2.01 -17.34
C PHE A 59 22.38 -1.48 -15.92
N PRO A 60 23.20 -0.44 -15.71
CA PRO A 60 23.35 0.20 -14.40
C PRO A 60 22.00 0.72 -13.88
N ALA A 61 21.84 0.77 -12.56
CA ALA A 61 20.69 1.38 -11.94
C ALA A 61 20.52 2.83 -12.37
N LYS A 62 19.29 3.22 -12.73
CA LYS A 62 18.94 4.62 -12.99
C LYS A 62 18.53 5.25 -11.66
N GLU A 63 18.89 6.52 -11.49
CA GLU A 63 18.35 7.30 -10.40
C GLU A 63 16.87 7.58 -10.69
N LEU A 64 16.01 7.15 -9.81
CA LEU A 64 14.56 7.40 -9.87
C LEU A 64 14.14 8.05 -8.55
N LYS A 65 13.48 9.19 -8.65
CA LYS A 65 12.79 9.81 -7.52
C LYS A 65 11.29 9.61 -7.69
N PHE A 66 10.64 9.29 -6.60
CA PHE A 66 9.18 9.26 -6.53
C PHE A 66 8.76 10.51 -5.75
N ASP A 67 8.06 11.41 -6.41
CA ASP A 67 7.57 12.65 -5.81
C ASP A 67 6.32 12.41 -4.98
N THR A 68 5.63 11.31 -5.24
CA THR A 68 4.43 10.88 -4.50
C THR A 68 4.36 9.37 -4.40
N VAL A 69 3.62 8.87 -3.41
CA VAL A 69 3.24 7.45 -3.26
C VAL A 69 1.75 7.25 -3.44
N GLU A 70 1.01 8.27 -3.83
CA GLU A 70 -0.42 8.19 -4.13
C GLU A 70 -0.67 7.41 -5.43
N ASP A 71 -1.87 6.83 -5.55
CA ASP A 71 -2.33 6.14 -6.74
C ASP A 71 -3.00 7.08 -7.76
N HIS A 72 -2.77 8.38 -7.65
CA HIS A 72 -3.39 9.40 -8.50
C HIS A 72 -4.92 9.20 -8.60
N LEU A 73 -5.60 9.18 -7.43
CA LEU A 73 -7.04 8.95 -7.36
C LEU A 73 -7.83 9.98 -8.16
N GLY A 74 -8.96 9.55 -8.72
CA GLY A 74 -9.81 10.37 -9.58
C GLY A 74 -9.51 10.19 -11.06
N TRP A 75 -9.89 11.21 -11.86
CA TRP A 75 -9.78 11.19 -13.32
C TRP A 75 -8.46 11.77 -13.82
N HIS A 76 -7.84 11.07 -14.77
CA HIS A 76 -6.58 11.51 -15.40
C HIS A 76 -6.54 11.11 -16.87
N GLU A 77 -5.76 11.85 -17.66
CA GLU A 77 -5.42 11.50 -19.02
C GLU A 77 -4.38 10.37 -19.04
N GLN A 78 -4.59 9.37 -19.89
CA GLN A 78 -3.71 8.20 -20.00
C GLN A 78 -2.50 8.46 -20.92
N GLY A 79 -2.56 9.53 -21.72
CA GLY A 79 -1.49 9.94 -22.63
C GLY A 79 -1.61 9.40 -24.06
N ASP A 80 -2.61 8.58 -24.33
CA ASP A 80 -2.94 8.01 -25.65
C ASP A 80 -4.30 8.48 -26.20
N GLY A 81 -4.86 9.54 -25.61
CA GLY A 81 -6.18 10.07 -25.92
C GLY A 81 -7.31 9.43 -25.13
N LYS A 82 -7.01 8.46 -24.28
CA LYS A 82 -7.95 7.85 -23.34
C LYS A 82 -7.78 8.42 -21.95
N LEU A 83 -8.71 8.07 -21.08
CA LEU A 83 -8.73 8.41 -19.66
C LEU A 83 -8.54 7.17 -18.80
N TYR A 84 -8.12 7.40 -17.56
CA TYR A 84 -8.28 6.42 -16.49
C TYR A 84 -8.96 7.06 -15.28
N CYS A 85 -9.66 6.24 -14.50
CA CYS A 85 -10.24 6.63 -13.24
C CYS A 85 -9.68 5.74 -12.12
N ALA A 86 -8.94 6.33 -11.20
CA ALA A 86 -8.45 5.62 -10.03
C ALA A 86 -9.45 5.74 -8.88
N VAL A 87 -9.97 4.60 -8.44
CA VAL A 87 -11.04 4.48 -7.44
C VAL A 87 -10.43 4.11 -6.09
N TYR A 88 -10.70 4.92 -5.08
CA TYR A 88 -10.36 4.59 -3.70
C TYR A 88 -11.19 3.40 -3.21
N VAL A 89 -10.51 2.37 -2.74
CA VAL A 89 -11.15 1.20 -2.12
C VAL A 89 -10.72 1.12 -0.66
N SER A 90 -11.63 1.41 0.26
CA SER A 90 -11.34 1.44 1.69
C SER A 90 -10.62 0.17 2.15
N MET A 91 -9.36 0.29 2.52
CA MET A 91 -8.47 -0.81 2.95
C MET A 91 -8.42 -2.00 1.96
N GLY A 92 -8.71 -1.76 0.68
CA GLY A 92 -8.65 -2.77 -0.38
C GLY A 92 -9.77 -3.80 -0.37
N ARG A 93 -10.82 -3.62 0.40
CA ARG A 93 -11.90 -4.60 0.48
C ARG A 93 -13.01 -4.31 -0.50
N ILE A 94 -13.08 -5.09 -1.56
CA ILE A 94 -14.13 -5.02 -2.59
C ILE A 94 -15.34 -5.82 -2.12
N VAL A 95 -16.22 -5.19 -1.36
CA VAL A 95 -17.49 -5.75 -0.87
C VAL A 95 -18.60 -4.72 -1.02
N ASP A 96 -19.84 -5.19 -0.99
CA ASP A 96 -21.02 -4.33 -0.91
C ASP A 96 -21.39 -4.12 0.56
N LYS A 97 -21.46 -2.87 0.99
CA LYS A 97 -21.91 -2.51 2.35
C LYS A 97 -23.40 -2.19 2.32
N GLU A 98 -24.14 -2.66 3.32
CA GLU A 98 -25.59 -2.43 3.41
C GLU A 98 -25.94 -0.94 3.44
N ASN A 99 -25.17 -0.13 4.16
CA ASN A 99 -25.33 1.32 4.25
C ASN A 99 -24.02 2.04 3.84
N GLY A 100 -23.62 1.87 2.60
CA GLY A 100 -22.38 2.49 2.10
C GLY A 100 -21.96 1.98 0.72
N PRO A 101 -20.71 2.19 0.35
CA PRO A 101 -20.22 1.84 -0.98
C PRO A 101 -20.42 0.38 -1.33
N GLN A 102 -20.91 0.12 -2.55
CA GLN A 102 -21.14 -1.20 -3.12
C GLN A 102 -20.09 -1.50 -4.20
N TYR A 103 -18.83 -1.62 -3.77
CA TYR A 103 -17.70 -1.75 -4.68
C TYR A 103 -17.80 -2.97 -5.60
N ARG A 104 -18.23 -4.14 -5.06
CA ARG A 104 -18.33 -5.37 -5.87
C ARG A 104 -19.36 -5.22 -6.98
N SER A 105 -20.54 -4.68 -6.65
CA SER A 105 -21.60 -4.45 -7.63
C SER A 105 -21.22 -3.38 -8.65
N ALA A 106 -20.55 -2.30 -8.22
CA ALA A 106 -20.07 -1.24 -9.12
C ALA A 106 -19.08 -1.81 -10.15
N PHE A 107 -18.05 -2.51 -9.69
CA PHE A 107 -17.04 -3.08 -10.60
C PHE A 107 -17.60 -4.17 -11.50
N ALA A 108 -18.55 -4.99 -11.01
CA ALA A 108 -19.23 -5.98 -11.84
C ALA A 108 -20.07 -5.32 -12.94
N GLU A 109 -20.85 -4.27 -12.61
CA GLU A 109 -21.66 -3.53 -13.60
C GLU A 109 -20.76 -2.84 -14.63
N LEU A 110 -19.69 -2.17 -14.21
CA LEU A 110 -18.72 -1.54 -15.10
C LEU A 110 -18.11 -2.58 -16.08
N ALA A 111 -17.67 -3.73 -15.58
CA ALA A 111 -17.09 -4.79 -16.39
C ALA A 111 -18.09 -5.36 -17.40
N CYS A 112 -19.34 -5.59 -16.99
CA CYS A 112 -20.37 -6.12 -17.88
C CYS A 112 -20.89 -5.12 -18.93
N THR A 113 -20.83 -3.80 -18.61
CA THR A 113 -21.42 -2.75 -19.46
C THR A 113 -20.39 -2.12 -20.40
N LEU A 114 -19.16 -1.92 -19.95
CA LEU A 114 -18.15 -1.13 -20.66
C LEU A 114 -16.91 -1.94 -21.06
N ASP A 115 -16.74 -3.16 -20.54
CA ASP A 115 -15.60 -4.06 -20.83
C ASP A 115 -14.22 -3.37 -20.69
N LEU A 116 -14.04 -2.64 -19.61
CA LEU A 116 -12.83 -1.86 -19.34
C LEU A 116 -11.83 -2.66 -18.52
N PRO A 117 -10.51 -2.51 -18.76
CA PRO A 117 -9.49 -3.18 -17.97
C PRO A 117 -9.32 -2.57 -16.58
N TYR A 118 -8.97 -3.42 -15.61
CA TYR A 118 -8.72 -3.05 -14.23
C TYR A 118 -7.26 -3.26 -13.84
N ILE A 119 -6.69 -2.31 -13.13
CA ILE A 119 -5.34 -2.39 -12.57
C ILE A 119 -5.45 -2.32 -11.04
N ILE A 120 -4.96 -3.36 -10.37
CA ILE A 120 -4.88 -3.39 -8.90
C ILE A 120 -3.59 -2.70 -8.47
N THR A 121 -3.69 -1.75 -7.54
CA THR A 121 -2.54 -0.98 -7.08
C THR A 121 -1.89 -1.55 -5.80
N PRO A 122 -0.60 -1.24 -5.53
CA PRO A 122 0.05 -1.61 -4.27
C PRO A 122 -0.56 -0.94 -3.03
N ASN A 123 -1.28 0.17 -3.20
CA ASN A 123 -2.00 0.86 -2.13
C ASN A 123 -3.42 0.36 -1.95
N THR A 124 -3.75 -0.80 -2.54
CA THR A 124 -5.04 -1.49 -2.41
C THR A 124 -6.23 -0.78 -3.07
N ASN A 125 -5.97 0.09 -4.03
CA ASN A 125 -6.99 0.74 -4.84
C ASN A 125 -7.15 0.05 -6.21
N VAL A 126 -8.09 0.54 -7.02
CA VAL A 126 -8.37 0.01 -8.37
C VAL A 126 -8.35 1.16 -9.35
N ILE A 127 -7.59 1.00 -10.44
CA ILE A 127 -7.63 1.91 -11.59
C ILE A 127 -8.47 1.24 -12.69
N ILE A 128 -9.48 1.94 -13.17
CA ILE A 128 -10.23 1.60 -14.38
C ILE A 128 -9.52 2.34 -15.51
N ALA A 129 -8.97 1.59 -16.46
CA ALA A 129 -8.14 2.14 -17.53
C ALA A 129 -8.83 2.07 -18.89
N ASP A 130 -8.18 2.64 -19.90
CA ASP A 130 -8.60 2.61 -21.32
C ASP A 130 -9.99 3.20 -21.59
N ILE A 131 -10.43 4.14 -20.75
CA ILE A 131 -11.75 4.77 -20.86
C ILE A 131 -11.73 5.76 -22.02
N ALA A 132 -12.60 5.58 -23.02
CA ALA A 132 -12.82 6.58 -24.04
C ALA A 132 -13.49 7.82 -23.43
N PRO A 133 -13.16 9.06 -23.87
CA PRO A 133 -13.74 10.27 -23.31
C PRO A 133 -15.28 10.26 -23.24
N GLU A 134 -15.93 9.64 -24.22
CA GLU A 134 -17.38 9.51 -24.32
C GLU A 134 -17.99 8.56 -23.26
N GLN A 135 -17.19 7.69 -22.67
CA GLN A 135 -17.60 6.74 -21.63
C GLN A 135 -17.51 7.31 -20.22
N LYS A 136 -16.88 8.48 -20.05
CA LYS A 136 -16.63 9.12 -18.75
C LYS A 136 -17.91 9.24 -17.91
N ASP A 137 -18.95 9.83 -18.49
CA ASP A 137 -20.22 10.06 -17.80
C ASP A 137 -20.92 8.75 -17.41
N ALA A 138 -20.76 7.69 -18.20
CA ALA A 138 -21.31 6.37 -17.89
C ALA A 138 -20.57 5.73 -16.71
N VAL A 139 -19.24 5.87 -16.63
CA VAL A 139 -18.44 5.42 -15.48
C VAL A 139 -18.86 6.16 -14.23
N ASP A 140 -18.95 7.50 -14.28
CA ASP A 140 -19.36 8.33 -13.14
C ASP A 140 -20.78 7.96 -12.66
N ALA A 141 -21.71 7.75 -13.58
CA ALA A 141 -23.08 7.35 -13.24
C ALA A 141 -23.15 5.99 -12.53
N ILE A 142 -22.38 5.01 -12.98
CA ILE A 142 -22.32 3.67 -12.34
C ILE A 142 -21.69 3.78 -10.95
N LEU A 143 -20.55 4.48 -10.80
CA LEU A 143 -19.91 4.68 -9.50
C LEU A 143 -20.84 5.39 -8.52
N ALA A 144 -21.52 6.45 -8.95
CA ALA A 144 -22.49 7.20 -8.14
C ALA A 144 -23.70 6.34 -7.73
N LYS A 145 -24.27 5.56 -8.66
CA LYS A 145 -25.36 4.61 -8.40
C LYS A 145 -25.03 3.65 -7.25
N HIS A 146 -23.80 3.20 -7.20
CA HIS A 146 -23.30 2.26 -6.20
C HIS A 146 -22.65 2.94 -4.98
N GLN A 147 -22.83 4.25 -4.83
CA GLN A 147 -22.32 5.03 -3.70
C GLN A 147 -20.78 4.91 -3.51
N VAL A 148 -20.06 4.66 -4.60
CA VAL A 148 -18.59 4.64 -4.56
C VAL A 148 -18.09 6.07 -4.39
N PRO A 149 -17.31 6.37 -3.33
CA PRO A 149 -16.91 7.74 -3.04
C PRO A 149 -15.88 8.24 -4.06
N HIS A 150 -16.04 9.48 -4.50
CA HIS A 150 -14.99 10.21 -5.19
C HIS A 150 -13.84 10.54 -4.22
N ALA A 151 -12.63 10.62 -4.75
CA ALA A 151 -11.46 11.02 -3.96
C ALA A 151 -11.48 12.50 -3.55
N ASP A 152 -12.29 13.29 -4.25
CA ASP A 152 -12.50 14.72 -3.94
C ASP A 152 -13.08 14.88 -2.52
N GLY A 153 -12.47 15.76 -1.74
CA GLY A 153 -12.85 15.98 -0.34
C GLY A 153 -12.30 14.97 0.66
N MET A 154 -11.58 13.92 0.22
CA MET A 154 -10.80 13.09 1.12
C MET A 154 -9.54 13.83 1.55
N THR A 155 -9.15 13.68 2.82
CA THR A 155 -7.85 14.17 3.28
C THR A 155 -6.71 13.44 2.56
N ALA A 156 -5.57 14.10 2.37
CA ALA A 156 -4.39 13.47 1.79
C ALA A 156 -3.94 12.25 2.60
N THR A 157 -4.02 12.33 3.93
CA THR A 157 -3.77 11.20 4.85
C THR A 157 -4.66 9.99 4.56
N ARG A 158 -5.98 10.19 4.34
CA ARG A 158 -6.91 9.10 4.04
C ARG A 158 -6.56 8.39 2.74
N ARG A 159 -6.13 9.13 1.71
CA ARG A 159 -5.74 8.57 0.40
C ARG A 159 -4.55 7.63 0.48
N VAL A 160 -3.60 7.89 1.40
CA VAL A 160 -2.36 7.12 1.55
C VAL A 160 -2.35 6.16 2.73
N ALA A 161 -3.38 6.19 3.57
CA ALA A 161 -3.50 5.30 4.72
C ALA A 161 -3.68 3.84 4.30
N HIS A 162 -3.05 2.91 5.04
CA HIS A 162 -3.08 1.51 4.70
C HIS A 162 -3.13 0.61 5.93
N ALA A 163 -3.90 -0.47 5.83
CA ALA A 163 -4.01 -1.49 6.85
C ALA A 163 -3.81 -2.91 6.30
N CYS A 164 -3.26 -3.80 7.09
CA CYS A 164 -3.29 -5.22 6.75
C CYS A 164 -4.67 -5.81 7.04
N VAL A 165 -4.96 -7.00 6.50
CA VAL A 165 -6.26 -7.65 6.63
C VAL A 165 -6.64 -8.02 8.08
N ALA A 166 -5.67 -8.35 8.92
CA ALA A 166 -5.78 -8.67 10.35
C ALA A 166 -6.95 -9.62 10.75
N LEU A 167 -7.48 -9.46 11.96
CA LEU A 167 -8.62 -10.25 12.45
C LEU A 167 -9.92 -9.89 11.70
N PRO A 168 -10.85 -10.82 11.57
CA PRO A 168 -10.78 -12.24 11.92
C PRO A 168 -10.13 -13.11 10.84
N THR A 169 -9.68 -12.55 9.72
CA THR A 169 -9.20 -13.29 8.55
C THR A 169 -7.80 -13.89 8.76
N CYS A 170 -6.90 -13.13 9.40
CA CYS A 170 -5.53 -13.56 9.63
C CYS A 170 -5.36 -14.23 10.99
N GLY A 171 -5.06 -15.53 10.99
CA GLY A 171 -4.83 -16.31 12.23
C GLY A 171 -3.57 -15.93 13.02
N LEU A 172 -2.68 -15.10 12.46
CA LEU A 172 -1.49 -14.59 13.15
C LEU A 172 -1.73 -13.24 13.84
N SER A 173 -2.90 -12.66 13.63
CA SER A 173 -3.20 -11.30 14.11
C SER A 173 -3.55 -11.30 15.59
N LEU A 174 -3.07 -10.28 16.30
CA LEU A 174 -3.34 -10.05 17.72
C LEU A 174 -4.43 -8.99 17.93
N SER A 175 -4.66 -8.15 16.92
CA SER A 175 -5.66 -7.08 16.93
C SER A 175 -6.29 -6.91 15.56
N GLU A 176 -7.33 -6.09 15.44
CA GLU A 176 -7.88 -5.68 14.16
C GLU A 176 -6.96 -4.63 13.48
N SER A 177 -7.14 -4.44 12.19
CA SER A 177 -6.44 -3.42 11.42
C SER A 177 -7.34 -2.87 10.31
N GLU A 178 -7.66 -3.66 9.29
CA GLU A 178 -8.53 -3.28 8.18
C GLU A 178 -9.88 -2.71 8.63
N ARG A 179 -10.50 -3.31 9.65
CA ARG A 179 -11.80 -2.87 10.17
C ARG A 179 -11.70 -1.74 11.19
N ALA A 180 -10.54 -1.59 11.84
CA ALA A 180 -10.31 -0.57 12.84
C ALA A 180 -9.86 0.76 12.24
N LEU A 181 -8.99 0.74 11.21
CA LEU A 181 -8.38 1.95 10.66
C LEU A 181 -9.40 2.95 10.07
N PRO A 182 -10.45 2.56 9.34
CA PRO A 182 -11.40 3.54 8.82
C PRO A 182 -11.98 4.46 9.89
N GLY A 183 -12.41 3.92 11.04
CA GLY A 183 -12.92 4.73 12.15
C GLY A 183 -11.84 5.56 12.86
N VAL A 184 -10.56 5.13 12.82
CA VAL A 184 -9.45 5.98 13.27
C VAL A 184 -9.27 7.14 12.31
N LEU A 185 -9.36 6.90 11.00
CA LEU A 185 -9.23 7.95 9.98
C LEU A 185 -10.38 8.98 10.04
N ASP A 186 -11.59 8.58 10.45
CA ASP A 186 -12.69 9.54 10.66
C ASP A 186 -12.34 10.55 11.77
N GLU A 187 -11.71 10.07 12.84
CA GLU A 187 -11.20 10.92 13.92
C GLU A 187 -10.00 11.78 13.47
N PHE A 188 -9.06 11.20 12.71
CA PHE A 188 -7.93 11.93 12.12
C PHE A 188 -8.37 13.01 11.16
N ASP A 189 -9.32 12.74 10.26
CA ASP A 189 -9.84 13.71 9.31
C ASP A 189 -10.42 14.95 10.01
N THR A 190 -11.06 14.75 11.17
CA THR A 190 -11.57 15.84 12.00
C THR A 190 -10.43 16.70 12.53
N ILE A 191 -9.41 16.08 13.13
CA ILE A 191 -8.24 16.77 13.68
C ILE A 191 -7.47 17.49 12.56
N LEU A 192 -7.23 16.82 11.44
CA LEU A 192 -6.47 17.39 10.32
C LEU A 192 -7.17 18.63 9.74
N ARG A 193 -8.51 18.62 9.62
CA ARG A 193 -9.26 19.80 9.18
C ARG A 193 -9.24 20.93 10.22
N GLU A 194 -9.32 20.61 11.51
CA GLU A 194 -9.19 21.62 12.59
C GLU A 194 -7.83 22.32 12.57
N LEU A 195 -6.78 21.59 12.18
CA LEU A 195 -5.40 22.10 12.14
C LEU A 195 -4.99 22.67 10.76
N GLY A 196 -5.85 22.55 9.72
CA GLY A 196 -5.53 22.99 8.36
C GLY A 196 -4.53 22.06 7.64
N LEU A 197 -4.43 20.79 8.05
CA LEU A 197 -3.51 19.77 7.54
C LEU A 197 -4.18 18.75 6.61
N GLU A 198 -5.40 19.01 6.14
CA GLU A 198 -6.17 18.08 5.32
C GLU A 198 -5.51 17.74 3.98
N ASN A 199 -4.62 18.61 3.49
CA ASN A 199 -3.87 18.44 2.26
C ASN A 199 -2.47 17.84 2.45
N ASP A 200 -2.04 17.63 3.69
CA ASP A 200 -0.75 17.05 4.01
C ASP A 200 -0.81 15.52 4.05
N PRO A 201 0.01 14.82 3.26
CA PRO A 201 -0.05 13.35 3.16
C PRO A 201 0.67 12.68 4.34
N ILE A 202 0.11 12.77 5.53
CA ILE A 202 0.63 12.12 6.74
C ILE A 202 0.35 10.62 6.65
N LEU A 203 1.39 9.82 6.65
CA LEU A 203 1.30 8.37 6.47
C LEU A 203 0.83 7.68 7.75
N VAL A 204 -0.43 7.24 7.76
CA VAL A 204 -1.00 6.44 8.85
C VAL A 204 -1.11 4.99 8.41
N ARG A 205 -0.48 4.08 9.11
CA ARG A 205 -0.48 2.66 8.79
C ARG A 205 -0.78 1.81 10.01
N MET A 206 -1.60 0.75 9.80
CA MET A 206 -2.00 -0.14 10.89
C MET A 206 -1.77 -1.61 10.51
N THR A 207 -1.31 -2.39 11.47
CA THR A 207 -1.12 -3.84 11.29
C THR A 207 -1.57 -4.58 12.54
N GLY A 208 -2.16 -5.76 12.35
CA GLY A 208 -2.73 -6.55 13.45
C GLY A 208 -1.70 -7.30 14.30
N CYS A 209 -0.44 -7.36 13.89
CA CYS A 209 0.64 -8.05 14.61
C CYS A 209 2.04 -7.52 14.20
N PRO A 210 3.13 -7.92 14.92
CA PRO A 210 4.49 -7.46 14.62
C PRO A 210 5.07 -7.88 13.26
N ASN A 211 4.40 -8.74 12.48
CA ASN A 211 4.84 -9.11 11.13
C ASN A 211 4.87 -7.92 10.17
N GLY A 212 4.14 -6.84 10.46
CA GLY A 212 4.27 -5.58 9.76
C GLY A 212 3.75 -5.57 8.33
N CYS A 213 2.78 -6.40 7.97
CA CYS A 213 2.24 -6.52 6.61
C CYS A 213 1.65 -5.18 6.08
N GLY A 214 1.12 -4.32 6.97
CA GLY A 214 0.68 -2.96 6.63
C GLY A 214 1.82 -1.95 6.54
N ARG A 215 3.08 -2.36 6.65
CA ARG A 215 4.28 -1.51 6.61
C ARG A 215 4.26 -0.36 7.65
N PRO A 216 3.91 -0.61 8.93
CA PRO A 216 3.76 0.44 9.94
C PRO A 216 5.08 1.13 10.28
N TYR A 217 6.20 0.42 10.06
CA TYR A 217 7.53 0.94 10.41
C TYR A 217 8.08 1.97 9.41
N ASN A 218 7.40 2.20 8.29
CA ASN A 218 7.74 3.21 7.28
C ASN A 218 6.78 4.40 7.30
N ALA A 219 5.91 4.46 8.29
CA ALA A 219 4.86 5.48 8.39
C ALA A 219 5.28 6.61 9.33
N ASP A 220 4.66 7.78 9.16
CA ASP A 220 4.73 8.85 10.16
C ASP A 220 4.12 8.37 11.47
N PHE A 221 2.95 7.69 11.39
CA PHE A 221 2.31 7.01 12.51
C PHE A 221 2.01 5.55 12.16
N GLY A 222 2.72 4.63 12.81
CA GLY A 222 2.57 3.20 12.64
C GLY A 222 1.94 2.53 13.86
N PHE A 223 0.80 1.86 13.68
CA PHE A 223 0.11 1.12 14.76
C PHE A 223 0.31 -0.38 14.58
N VAL A 224 0.87 -1.02 15.60
CA VAL A 224 1.20 -2.46 15.58
C VAL A 224 0.44 -3.19 16.66
N GLY A 225 -0.46 -4.10 16.27
CA GLY A 225 -1.26 -4.90 17.20
C GLY A 225 -0.44 -5.68 18.20
N ARG A 226 -0.84 -5.60 19.48
CA ARG A 226 -0.22 -6.29 20.62
C ARG A 226 -1.19 -7.22 21.34
N ALA A 227 -2.46 -6.84 21.40
CA ALA A 227 -3.58 -7.60 21.96
C ALA A 227 -4.88 -7.02 21.41
N PRO A 228 -6.06 -7.63 21.63
CA PRO A 228 -7.32 -7.07 21.17
C PRO A 228 -7.49 -5.59 21.56
N ASN A 229 -7.73 -4.73 20.57
CA ASN A 229 -7.85 -3.27 20.70
C ASN A 229 -6.66 -2.55 21.33
N LYS A 230 -5.45 -3.16 21.32
CA LYS A 230 -4.21 -2.58 21.84
C LYS A 230 -3.13 -2.61 20.77
N TYR A 231 -2.45 -1.47 20.60
CA TYR A 231 -1.42 -1.26 19.59
C TYR A 231 -0.18 -0.66 20.22
N ALA A 232 1.00 -0.98 19.69
CA ALA A 232 2.18 -0.16 19.90
C ALA A 232 2.17 0.96 18.87
N LEU A 233 2.54 2.17 19.28
CA LEU A 233 2.71 3.32 18.40
C LEU A 233 4.18 3.45 18.03
N PHE A 234 4.44 3.55 16.73
CA PHE A 234 5.71 3.89 16.13
C PHE A 234 5.58 5.23 15.40
N VAL A 235 6.58 6.11 15.53
CA VAL A 235 6.54 7.48 14.99
C VAL A 235 7.82 7.79 14.21
N GLY A 236 7.70 8.59 13.16
CA GLY A 236 8.82 9.19 12.43
C GLY A 236 9.47 8.29 11.41
N GLY A 237 8.73 7.40 10.75
CA GLY A 237 9.17 6.72 9.55
C GLY A 237 9.30 7.65 8.35
N SER A 238 9.66 7.10 7.21
CA SER A 238 9.77 7.84 5.95
C SER A 238 9.04 7.09 4.84
N ILE A 239 8.31 7.85 4.05
CA ILE A 239 7.56 7.35 2.89
C ILE A 239 8.49 6.67 1.86
N ALA A 240 9.71 7.19 1.70
CA ALA A 240 10.74 6.60 0.84
C ALA A 240 11.31 5.29 1.41
N GLY A 241 11.08 5.00 2.69
CA GLY A 241 11.54 3.77 3.35
C GLY A 241 13.03 3.79 3.72
N ASP A 242 13.67 4.93 3.68
CA ASP A 242 15.07 5.13 4.05
C ASP A 242 15.27 5.36 5.55
N ARG A 243 14.19 5.63 6.28
CA ARG A 243 14.15 5.74 7.74
C ARG A 243 12.99 4.95 8.32
N LEU A 244 13.26 4.15 9.34
CA LEU A 244 12.22 3.43 10.07
C LEU A 244 11.72 4.24 11.26
N ALA A 245 10.43 4.12 11.54
CA ALA A 245 9.78 4.71 12.72
C ALA A 245 10.32 4.10 14.01
N GLY A 246 10.53 4.94 15.01
CA GLY A 246 10.89 4.55 16.37
C GLY A 246 9.68 4.12 17.20
N LEU A 247 9.88 3.22 18.16
CA LEU A 247 8.84 2.87 19.13
C LEU A 247 8.62 4.05 20.09
N GLU A 248 7.45 4.66 20.04
CA GLU A 248 7.07 5.80 20.90
C GLU A 248 6.32 5.34 22.15
N GLN A 249 5.26 4.52 21.93
CA GLN A 249 4.50 3.97 23.04
C GLN A 249 4.30 2.45 22.87
N LYS A 250 4.53 1.71 23.97
CA LYS A 250 4.40 0.24 23.97
C LYS A 250 2.95 -0.21 23.83
N VAL A 251 2.00 0.57 24.35
CA VAL A 251 0.57 0.25 24.34
C VAL A 251 -0.26 1.52 24.23
N VAL A 252 -1.10 1.58 23.19
CA VAL A 252 -2.16 2.58 23.01
C VAL A 252 -3.46 1.80 22.80
N ILE A 253 -4.53 2.17 23.49
CA ILE A 253 -5.86 1.58 23.29
C ILE A 253 -6.48 2.19 22.02
N ARG A 254 -7.23 1.40 21.27
CA ARG A 254 -7.83 1.85 20.00
C ARG A 254 -8.61 3.16 20.15
N GLY A 255 -9.38 3.33 21.23
CA GLY A 255 -10.16 4.55 21.48
C GLY A 255 -9.34 5.79 21.84
N ASP A 256 -8.07 5.63 22.18
CA ASP A 256 -7.18 6.71 22.59
C ASP A 256 -6.20 7.12 21.48
N ILE A 257 -6.25 6.46 20.32
CA ILE A 257 -5.29 6.68 19.22
C ILE A 257 -5.25 8.15 18.82
N SER A 258 -6.38 8.73 18.51
CA SER A 258 -6.49 10.11 18.02
C SER A 258 -6.04 11.13 19.05
N ALA A 259 -6.41 10.94 20.31
CA ALA A 259 -5.93 11.78 21.41
C ALA A 259 -4.41 11.65 21.64
N THR A 260 -3.86 10.45 21.46
CA THR A 260 -2.42 10.17 21.58
C THR A 260 -1.62 10.84 20.48
N VAL A 261 -2.15 10.91 19.25
CA VAL A 261 -1.44 11.44 18.09
C VAL A 261 -1.58 12.95 17.96
N ARG A 262 -2.68 13.53 18.43
CA ARG A 262 -2.97 14.97 18.32
C ARG A 262 -1.80 15.89 18.68
N PRO A 263 -1.07 15.70 19.80
CA PRO A 263 0.06 16.58 20.16
C PRO A 263 1.20 16.59 19.12
N TYR A 264 1.38 15.51 18.36
CA TYR A 264 2.38 15.44 17.28
C TYR A 264 1.92 16.18 16.02
N LEU A 265 0.62 16.33 15.81
CA LEU A 265 0.05 17.07 14.69
C LEU A 265 0.00 18.58 14.98
N GLU A 266 -0.03 18.97 16.27
CA GLU A 266 -0.04 20.36 16.71
C GLU A 266 1.37 20.96 16.80
N ALA A 267 2.43 20.15 16.77
CA ALA A 267 3.84 20.56 16.90
C ALA A 267 4.45 20.97 15.57
#